data_3fa274ddd0f3eaf15126e889c354aaf3
#
_entry.id   3fa274ddd0f3eaf15126e889c354aaf3
#
_cell.length_a   1.000
_cell.length_b   1.000
_cell.length_c   1.000
_cell.angle_alpha   90.00
_cell.angle_beta   90.00
_cell.angle_gamma   90.00
#
_symmetry.space_group_name_H-M   'P 1'
#
loop_
_entity.id
_entity.type
_entity.pdbx_description
1 polymer ?
#
loop_
_entity_poly.entity_id
_entity_poly.type
_entity_poly.pdbx_seq_one_letter_code
_entity_poly.pdbx_strand_id
1 'polypeptide(L)'
;MKKLEIIIKPEKLESLKNILDDCEASGLMITNIMGYGNQKGIIKNYRGSEYAVNLLPKVKVETVVTDEVAPTLIDKIVKEINTGHFGDGKIFVYNVLKVVKVRTGEEDYSALQDVE
;
A
#
# COMPACT_ATOMS: atom_id res chain seq x y z
N MET A 1 -11.99 -3.11 -12.54
CA MET A 1 -10.83 -2.38 -12.00
C MET A 1 -10.82 -2.48 -10.48
N LYS A 2 -9.65 -2.57 -9.92
CA LYS A 2 -9.45 -2.70 -8.48
C LYS A 2 -8.53 -1.61 -7.96
N LYS A 3 -8.90 -1.01 -6.84
CA LYS A 3 -8.00 -0.14 -6.09
C LYS A 3 -7.36 -0.95 -4.99
N LEU A 4 -6.05 -0.93 -4.94
CA LEU A 4 -5.29 -1.52 -3.85
C LEU A 4 -4.85 -0.40 -2.92
N GLU A 5 -5.18 -0.55 -1.65
CA GLU A 5 -4.73 0.33 -0.58
C GLU A 5 -3.81 -0.48 0.30
N ILE A 6 -2.52 -0.22 0.17
CA ILE A 6 -1.46 -1.05 0.75
C ILE A 6 -0.83 -0.30 1.92
N ILE A 7 -0.98 -0.85 3.11
CA ILE A 7 -0.42 -0.28 4.34
C ILE A 7 0.79 -1.11 4.74
N ILE A 8 1.97 -0.50 4.74
CA ILE A 8 3.22 -1.19 5.02
C ILE A 8 4.13 -0.36 5.93
N LYS A 9 5.19 -0.99 6.42
CA LYS A 9 6.26 -0.28 7.12
C LYS A 9 7.01 0.63 6.16
N PRO A 10 7.46 1.81 6.60
CA PRO A 10 8.17 2.76 5.72
C PRO A 10 9.39 2.16 5.02
N GLU A 11 10.14 1.29 5.69
CA GLU A 11 11.34 0.67 5.13
C GLU A 11 11.06 -0.30 3.98
N LYS A 12 9.80 -0.67 3.76
CA LYS A 12 9.40 -1.55 2.66
C LYS A 12 8.93 -0.80 1.42
N LEU A 13 8.90 0.53 1.48
CA LEU A 13 8.35 1.34 0.38
C LEU A 13 9.10 1.14 -0.93
N GLU A 14 10.44 1.16 -0.91
CA GLU A 14 11.22 0.99 -2.14
C GLU A 14 11.00 -0.39 -2.76
N SER A 15 10.93 -1.44 -1.96
CA SER A 15 10.62 -2.79 -2.45
C SER A 15 9.25 -2.85 -3.09
N LEU A 16 8.25 -2.21 -2.47
CA LEU A 16 6.90 -2.15 -3.02
C LEU A 16 6.85 -1.39 -4.33
N LYS A 17 7.54 -0.26 -4.43
CA LYS A 17 7.61 0.53 -5.66
C LYS A 17 8.18 -0.30 -6.82
N ASN A 18 9.22 -1.08 -6.56
CA ASN A 18 9.81 -1.95 -7.57
C ASN A 18 8.84 -3.03 -8.04
N ILE A 19 8.08 -3.62 -7.11
CA ILE A 19 7.05 -4.61 -7.46
C ILE A 19 5.98 -3.97 -8.36
N LEU A 20 5.52 -2.78 -8.00
CA LEU A 20 4.49 -2.08 -8.75
C LEU A 20 4.97 -1.69 -10.16
N ASP A 21 6.22 -1.26 -10.27
CA ASP A 21 6.82 -0.98 -11.58
C ASP A 21 6.90 -2.23 -12.44
N ASP A 22 7.33 -3.36 -11.87
CA ASP A 22 7.44 -4.64 -12.60
C ASP A 22 6.08 -5.13 -13.09
N CYS A 23 5.02 -4.82 -12.38
CA CYS A 23 3.66 -5.20 -12.73
C CYS A 23 2.93 -4.13 -13.57
N GLU A 24 3.67 -3.13 -14.03
CA GLU A 24 3.14 -2.03 -14.85
C GLU A 24 2.00 -1.27 -14.19
N ALA A 25 1.99 -1.24 -12.86
CA ALA A 25 1.05 -0.42 -12.12
C ALA A 25 1.53 1.03 -12.17
N SER A 26 0.75 1.89 -12.78
CA SER A 26 1.05 3.31 -12.91
C SER A 26 0.16 4.14 -11.98
N GLY A 27 0.59 5.35 -11.68
CA GLY A 27 -0.22 6.26 -10.87
C GLY A 27 -0.29 5.86 -9.41
N LEU A 28 0.84 5.90 -8.71
CA LEU A 28 0.90 5.61 -7.29
C LEU A 28 0.65 6.88 -6.48
N MET A 29 -0.17 6.74 -5.44
CA MET A 29 -0.35 7.79 -4.43
C MET A 29 0.22 7.29 -3.12
N ILE A 30 1.11 8.08 -2.52
CA ILE A 30 1.83 7.68 -1.31
C ILE A 30 1.51 8.69 -0.19
N THR A 31 1.08 8.17 0.94
CA THR A 31 0.73 8.99 2.11
C THR A 31 1.42 8.44 3.34
N ASN A 32 2.05 9.31 4.12
CA ASN A 32 2.57 8.94 5.43
C ASN A 32 1.44 8.95 6.43
N ILE A 33 1.29 7.86 7.18
CA ILE A 33 0.23 7.70 8.16
C ILE A 33 0.80 7.16 9.46
N MET A 34 -0.02 7.23 10.53
CA MET A 34 0.29 6.61 11.81
C MET A 34 -0.66 5.44 12.01
N GLY A 35 -0.11 4.25 12.21
CA GLY A 35 -0.89 3.08 12.56
C GLY A 35 -1.08 2.96 14.05
N TYR A 36 -2.31 2.70 14.50
CA TYR A 36 -2.62 2.41 15.88
C TYR A 36 -3.06 0.95 15.99
N GLY A 37 -2.44 0.21 16.90
CA GLY A 37 -2.82 -1.18 17.08
C GLY A 37 -2.02 -1.86 18.17
N ASN A 38 -2.33 -3.13 18.40
CA ASN A 38 -1.62 -3.95 19.38
C ASN A 38 -0.29 -4.42 18.79
N GLN A 39 0.76 -3.68 19.10
CA GLN A 39 2.12 -4.12 18.80
C GLN A 39 2.74 -4.66 20.07
N LYS A 40 2.55 -5.97 20.30
CA LYS A 40 3.11 -6.64 21.47
C LYS A 40 4.63 -6.57 21.41
N GLY A 41 5.23 -6.22 22.54
CA GLY A 41 6.67 -6.23 22.71
C GLY A 41 7.35 -4.88 22.52
N ILE A 42 6.62 -3.83 22.12
CA ILE A 42 7.18 -2.49 22.06
C ILE A 42 6.81 -1.75 23.34
N ILE A 43 7.76 -1.73 24.27
CA ILE A 43 7.60 -1.01 25.55
C ILE A 43 8.77 -0.05 25.65
N LYS A 44 8.46 1.20 26.02
CA LYS A 44 9.48 2.22 26.29
C LYS A 44 9.40 2.65 27.74
N ASN A 45 10.57 2.88 28.32
CA ASN A 45 10.70 3.44 29.66
C ASN A 45 10.99 4.94 29.55
N TYR A 46 10.21 5.73 30.26
CA TYR A 46 10.42 7.16 30.34
C TYR A 46 10.30 7.59 31.80
N ARG A 47 11.40 8.14 32.35
CA ARG A 47 11.48 8.59 33.74
C ARG A 47 11.04 7.49 34.74
N GLY A 48 11.42 6.23 34.45
CA GLY A 48 11.07 5.11 35.32
C GLY A 48 9.67 4.54 35.12
N SER A 49 8.88 5.07 34.22
CA SER A 49 7.54 4.57 33.89
C SER A 49 7.60 3.79 32.56
N GLU A 50 6.96 2.63 32.56
CA GLU A 50 6.81 1.83 31.34
C GLU A 50 5.50 2.21 30.65
N TYR A 51 5.54 2.29 29.32
CA TYR A 51 4.32 2.46 28.53
C TYR A 51 4.45 1.77 27.18
N ALA A 52 3.34 1.26 26.68
CA ALA A 52 3.27 0.64 25.38
C ALA A 52 3.24 1.70 24.28
N VAL A 53 4.10 1.54 23.26
CA VAL A 53 4.06 2.39 22.06
C VAL A 53 3.23 1.67 21.03
N ASN A 54 2.04 2.19 20.76
CA ASN A 54 1.10 1.59 19.81
C ASN A 54 0.72 2.51 18.64
N LEU A 55 1.35 3.68 18.56
CA LEU A 55 1.29 4.56 17.39
C LEU A 55 2.61 4.45 16.64
N LEU A 56 2.57 3.89 15.44
CA LEU A 56 3.76 3.66 14.64
C LEU A 56 3.60 4.27 13.25
N PRO A 57 4.69 4.82 12.69
CA PRO A 57 4.65 5.32 11.33
C PRO A 57 4.43 4.16 10.34
N LYS A 58 3.54 4.39 9.40
CA LYS A 58 3.25 3.49 8.29
C LYS A 58 3.18 4.31 7.01
N VAL A 59 3.23 3.63 5.89
CA VAL A 59 3.04 4.25 4.58
C VAL A 59 1.83 3.61 3.93
N LYS A 60 0.96 4.45 3.39
CA LYS A 60 -0.18 4.01 2.59
C LYS A 60 0.12 4.26 1.12
N VAL A 61 0.07 3.21 0.33
CA VAL A 61 0.25 3.29 -1.12
C VAL A 61 -1.05 2.89 -1.79
N GLU A 62 -1.58 3.77 -2.63
CA GLU A 62 -2.81 3.52 -3.35
C GLU A 62 -2.53 3.47 -4.84
N THR A 63 -3.11 2.49 -5.50
CA THR A 63 -3.03 2.34 -6.96
C THR A 63 -4.30 1.67 -7.47
N VAL A 64 -4.67 1.98 -8.70
CA VAL A 64 -5.81 1.33 -9.38
C VAL A 64 -5.25 0.53 -10.55
N VAL A 65 -5.64 -0.74 -10.60
CA VAL A 65 -5.16 -1.68 -11.61
C VAL A 65 -6.33 -2.40 -12.26
N THR A 66 -6.06 -3.09 -13.37
CA THR A 66 -7.07 -3.92 -14.01
C THR A 66 -7.37 -5.15 -13.16
N ASP A 67 -8.52 -5.76 -13.39
CA ASP A 67 -8.91 -6.99 -12.69
C ASP A 67 -7.92 -8.13 -12.95
N GLU A 68 -7.32 -8.16 -14.13
CA GLU A 68 -6.36 -9.20 -14.52
C GLU A 68 -5.03 -9.07 -13.76
N VAL A 69 -4.59 -7.85 -13.53
CA VAL A 69 -3.30 -7.57 -12.86
C VAL A 69 -3.40 -7.78 -11.34
N ALA A 70 -4.55 -7.47 -10.76
CA ALA A 70 -4.70 -7.42 -9.31
C ALA A 70 -4.26 -8.71 -8.58
N PRO A 71 -4.70 -9.92 -8.97
CA PRO A 71 -4.31 -11.14 -8.24
C PRO A 71 -2.80 -11.40 -8.27
N THR A 72 -2.17 -11.22 -9.41
CA THR A 72 -0.73 -11.42 -9.57
C THR A 72 0.05 -10.41 -8.74
N LEU A 73 -0.39 -9.16 -8.74
CA LEU A 73 0.24 -8.09 -7.99
C LEU A 73 0.14 -8.35 -6.48
N ILE A 74 -1.04 -8.71 -6.00
CA ILE A 74 -1.26 -9.03 -4.58
C ILE A 74 -0.36 -10.19 -4.15
N ASP A 75 -0.32 -11.25 -4.93
CA ASP A 75 0.49 -12.43 -4.62
C ASP A 75 1.97 -12.07 -4.51
N LYS A 76 2.46 -11.26 -5.43
CA LYS A 76 3.86 -10.81 -5.44
C LYS A 76 4.18 -9.94 -4.23
N ILE A 77 3.29 -9.02 -3.85
CA ILE A 77 3.45 -8.19 -2.68
C ILE A 77 3.54 -9.06 -1.42
N VAL A 78 2.62 -10.00 -1.27
CA VAL A 78 2.62 -10.91 -0.10
C VAL A 78 3.92 -11.68 -0.01
N LYS A 79 4.41 -12.21 -1.11
CA LYS A 79 5.64 -13.01 -1.12
C LYS A 79 6.89 -12.19 -0.81
N GLU A 80 7.00 -10.99 -1.36
CA GLU A 80 8.25 -10.21 -1.29
C GLU A 80 8.30 -9.22 -0.11
N ILE A 81 7.14 -8.76 0.37
CA ILE A 81 7.08 -7.78 1.46
C ILE A 81 6.97 -8.46 2.84
N ASN A 82 6.44 -9.68 2.87
CA ASN A 82 6.21 -10.43 4.09
C ASN A 82 7.52 -10.72 4.83
N THR A 83 7.57 -10.41 6.13
CA THR A 83 8.66 -10.79 7.03
C THR A 83 8.25 -11.88 8.01
N GLY A 84 6.95 -12.18 8.11
CA GLY A 84 6.41 -13.11 9.09
C GLY A 84 6.22 -12.50 10.48
N HIS A 85 6.47 -11.21 10.63
CA HIS A 85 6.35 -10.51 11.90
C HIS A 85 5.12 -9.61 11.95
N PHE A 86 4.69 -9.27 13.16
CA PHE A 86 3.62 -8.31 13.35
C PHE A 86 3.99 -6.97 12.73
N GLY A 87 3.00 -6.30 12.14
CA GLY A 87 3.19 -4.99 11.54
C GLY A 87 3.61 -5.01 10.08
N ASP A 88 3.65 -6.17 9.43
CA ASP A 88 3.93 -6.27 7.99
C ASP A 88 2.93 -5.47 7.15
N GLY A 89 1.70 -5.32 7.64
CA GLY A 89 0.69 -4.50 7.00
C GLY A 89 -0.47 -5.28 6.42
N LYS A 90 -1.26 -4.58 5.62
CA LYS A 90 -2.47 -5.14 4.99
C LYS A 90 -2.65 -4.54 3.61
N ILE A 91 -3.36 -5.28 2.78
CA ILE A 91 -3.81 -4.79 1.48
C ILE A 91 -5.33 -4.80 1.51
N PHE A 92 -5.93 -3.63 1.33
CA PHE A 92 -7.37 -3.50 1.16
C PHE A 92 -7.68 -3.39 -0.33
N VAL A 93 -8.63 -4.17 -0.80
CA VAL A 93 -8.99 -4.22 -2.20
C VAL A 93 -10.42 -3.70 -2.37
N TYR A 94 -10.58 -2.70 -3.22
CA TYR A 94 -11.86 -2.07 -3.50
C TYR A 94 -12.22 -2.24 -4.96
N ASN A 95 -13.51 -2.42 -5.25
CA ASN A 95 -14.01 -2.32 -6.61
C ASN A 95 -14.06 -0.86 -7.03
N VAL A 96 -13.52 -0.55 -8.21
CA VAL A 96 -13.60 0.77 -8.81
C VAL A 96 -14.56 0.70 -9.98
N LEU A 97 -15.65 1.43 -9.88
CA LEU A 97 -16.68 1.43 -10.92
C LEU A 97 -16.22 2.17 -12.17
N LYS A 98 -15.48 3.25 -12.00
CA LYS A 98 -15.13 4.11 -13.11
C LYS A 98 -13.87 4.92 -12.79
N VAL A 99 -13.04 5.08 -13.79
CA VAL A 99 -11.87 5.95 -13.74
C VAL A 99 -11.98 6.94 -14.89
N VAL A 100 -11.72 8.20 -14.63
CA VAL A 100 -11.72 9.26 -15.65
C VAL A 100 -10.43 10.05 -15.53
N LYS A 101 -9.70 10.15 -16.63
CA LYS A 101 -8.49 10.98 -16.71
C LYS A 101 -8.92 12.43 -16.90
N VAL A 102 -8.56 13.29 -15.95
CA VAL A 102 -9.03 14.69 -15.94
C VAL A 102 -8.54 15.45 -17.17
N ARG A 103 -7.28 15.23 -17.58
CA ARG A 103 -6.68 15.96 -18.69
C ARG A 103 -7.36 15.68 -20.03
N THR A 104 -7.74 14.43 -20.28
CA THR A 104 -8.23 14.00 -21.61
C THR A 104 -9.69 13.60 -21.62
N GLY A 105 -10.28 13.30 -20.47
CA GLY A 105 -11.61 12.72 -20.39
C GLY A 105 -11.66 11.25 -20.75
N GLU A 106 -10.50 10.61 -20.98
CA GLU A 106 -10.47 9.16 -21.21
C GLU A 106 -11.01 8.40 -20.00
N GLU A 107 -11.67 7.28 -20.27
CA GLU A 107 -12.36 6.51 -19.22
C GLU A 107 -11.80 5.10 -19.11
N ASP A 108 -11.90 4.56 -17.90
CA ASP A 108 -11.65 3.18 -17.54
C ASP A 108 -10.24 2.71 -17.94
N TYR A 109 -10.09 1.64 -18.72
CA TYR A 109 -8.77 1.08 -19.03
C TYR A 109 -7.85 2.10 -19.70
N SER A 110 -8.39 2.94 -20.59
CA SER A 110 -7.59 3.99 -21.23
C SER A 110 -7.10 5.02 -20.23
N ALA A 111 -7.91 5.31 -19.21
CA ALA A 111 -7.55 6.25 -18.15
C ALA A 111 -6.46 5.70 -17.22
N LEU A 112 -6.32 4.38 -17.13
CA LEU A 112 -5.29 3.73 -16.30
C LEU A 112 -3.91 3.74 -16.97
N GLN A 113 -3.85 3.95 -18.28
CA GLN A 113 -2.58 4.02 -18.98
C GLN A 113 -1.94 5.39 -18.78
N ASP A 114 -0.74 5.36 -18.25
CA ASP A 114 -0.01 6.59 -17.93
C ASP A 114 0.82 7.03 -19.13
N VAL A 115 0.18 7.18 -20.27
CA VAL A 115 0.78 7.73 -21.47
C VAL A 115 0.45 9.21 -21.50
N GLU A 116 1.43 9.98 -21.17
CA GLU A 116 1.34 11.43 -21.19
C GLU A 116 1.82 11.99 -22.52
#